data_3390001e3b57a09fdf3345946f10993d
#
_entry.id   3390001e3b57a09fdf3345946f10993d
#
_cell.length_a   1.000
_cell.length_b   1.000
_cell.length_c   1.000
_cell.angle_alpha   90.00
_cell.angle_beta   90.00
_cell.angle_gamma   90.00
#
_symmetry.space_group_name_H-M   'P 1'
#
loop_
_entity.id
_entity.type
_entity.pdbx_description
1 polymer ?
#
loop_
_entity_poly.entity_id
_entity_poly.type
_entity_poly.pdbx_seq_one_letter_code
_entity_poly.pdbx_strand_id
1 'polypeptide(L)'
;GRTVKKHTASLMTAAMLLTLAWMTGCDSGKTAESSKAATTTALETTAEVVTDAAETTAAEESSAADAQRFDNYADFAAAMAEQHPELTLYTPPESVQQQWEWKSIMLGQTSYQYEMYSAERQATVNVLIDMQPSFTDAQEIVDTLTSMGVTAKLIDDGCCLFEQDGDGMYALYGITGDAGENFAATLEYDDGTTATEDELKALRSEFWL
;
A
#
# COMPACT_ATOMS: atom_id res chain seq x y z
N GLY A 1 -10.21 -26.22 18.38
CA GLY A 1 -9.10 -25.61 17.67
C GLY A 1 -9.59 -24.45 16.83
N ARG A 2 -9.29 -23.22 17.24
CA ARG A 2 -9.53 -22.03 16.41
C ARG A 2 -8.40 -21.94 15.39
N THR A 3 -8.75 -22.06 14.15
CA THR A 3 -7.83 -21.87 13.02
C THR A 3 -7.47 -20.39 12.95
N VAL A 4 -6.25 -20.06 13.30
CA VAL A 4 -5.70 -18.73 13.11
C VAL A 4 -5.49 -18.55 11.60
N LYS A 5 -6.39 -17.85 10.95
CA LYS A 5 -6.17 -17.37 9.58
C LYS A 5 -5.04 -16.33 9.65
N LYS A 6 -3.90 -16.69 9.11
CA LYS A 6 -2.79 -15.75 8.92
C LYS A 6 -3.22 -14.72 7.89
N HIS A 7 -3.49 -13.51 8.36
CA HIS A 7 -3.81 -12.36 7.50
C HIS A 7 -2.51 -11.79 6.89
N THR A 8 -1.89 -12.53 6.01
CA THR A 8 -0.78 -12.03 5.18
C THR A 8 -1.25 -11.31 3.91
N ALA A 9 -2.57 -11.22 3.70
CA ALA A 9 -3.14 -10.65 2.49
C ALA A 9 -3.32 -9.12 2.52
N SER A 10 -3.20 -8.48 3.68
CA SER A 10 -3.62 -7.08 3.86
C SER A 10 -2.72 -6.05 3.16
N LEU A 11 -1.43 -6.33 3.05
CA LEU A 11 -0.48 -5.40 2.41
C LEU A 11 -0.53 -5.40 0.89
N MET A 12 -0.87 -6.53 0.29
CA MET A 12 -1.02 -6.61 -1.17
C MET A 12 -2.20 -5.78 -1.66
N THR A 13 -3.26 -5.66 -0.87
CA THR A 13 -4.45 -4.90 -1.27
C THR A 13 -4.19 -3.40 -1.25
N ALA A 14 -3.44 -2.89 -0.27
CA ALA A 14 -3.05 -1.48 -0.22
C ALA A 14 -2.07 -1.15 -1.37
N ALA A 15 -1.14 -2.04 -1.67
CA ALA A 15 -0.23 -1.89 -2.81
C ALA A 15 -0.98 -1.96 -4.15
N MET A 16 -2.01 -2.80 -4.27
CA MET A 16 -2.85 -2.85 -5.46
C MET A 16 -3.71 -1.59 -5.61
N LEU A 17 -4.20 -1.01 -4.53
CA LEU A 17 -4.97 0.23 -4.60
C LEU A 17 -4.07 1.41 -5.01
N LEU A 18 -2.84 1.46 -4.52
CA LEU A 18 -1.85 2.43 -4.98
C LEU A 18 -1.50 2.24 -6.46
N THR A 19 -1.37 1.02 -6.93
CA THR A 19 -1.08 0.74 -8.36
C THR A 19 -2.27 0.94 -9.27
N LEU A 20 -3.50 0.70 -8.82
CA LEU A 20 -4.72 0.95 -9.60
C LEU A 20 -5.00 2.45 -9.77
N ALA A 21 -4.68 3.27 -8.78
CA ALA A 21 -4.74 4.72 -8.91
C ALA A 21 -3.80 5.25 -10.02
N TRP A 22 -2.74 4.54 -10.31
CA TRP A 22 -1.82 4.85 -11.41
C TRP A 22 -2.39 4.64 -12.79
N MET A 23 -3.25 3.64 -12.98
CA MET A 23 -3.83 3.35 -14.29
C MET A 23 -4.93 4.34 -14.71
N THR A 24 -5.50 5.08 -13.76
CA THR A 24 -6.52 6.09 -14.07
C THR A 24 -5.96 7.49 -14.26
N GLY A 25 -4.70 7.74 -13.92
CA GLY A 25 -4.05 9.06 -14.03
C GLY A 25 -3.41 9.40 -15.38
N CYS A 26 -3.38 8.48 -16.33
CA CYS A 26 -2.83 8.68 -17.66
C CYS A 26 -3.89 8.65 -18.75
N ASP A 27 -4.93 9.50 -18.66
CA ASP A 27 -5.72 9.83 -19.83
C ASP A 27 -6.08 11.31 -19.88
N SER A 28 -5.11 12.08 -20.30
CA SER A 28 -5.36 13.40 -20.90
C SER A 28 -5.15 13.29 -22.40
N GLY A 29 -6.23 12.98 -23.11
CA GLY A 29 -6.34 13.29 -24.51
C GLY A 29 -6.01 12.18 -25.47
N LYS A 30 -7.01 11.42 -25.81
CA LYS A 30 -7.51 11.30 -27.16
C LYS A 30 -8.71 10.35 -27.19
N THR A 31 -9.80 10.87 -27.68
CA THR A 31 -10.91 10.13 -28.27
C THR A 31 -10.40 8.88 -28.99
N ALA A 32 -10.67 7.73 -28.42
CA ALA A 32 -10.60 6.49 -29.17
C ALA A 32 -12.02 6.00 -29.41
N GLU A 33 -12.37 6.01 -30.63
CA GLU A 33 -13.57 5.38 -31.15
C GLU A 33 -13.65 3.93 -30.68
N SER A 34 -14.85 3.63 -30.22
CA SER A 34 -15.49 2.34 -30.22
C SER A 34 -14.84 1.32 -31.14
N SER A 35 -14.17 0.39 -30.57
CA SER A 35 -13.87 -0.87 -31.21
C SER A 35 -14.86 -1.91 -30.72
N LYS A 36 -15.79 -2.17 -31.62
CA LYS A 36 -16.79 -3.21 -31.63
C LYS A 36 -16.25 -4.53 -31.09
N ALA A 37 -16.95 -5.06 -30.11
CA ALA A 37 -16.79 -6.41 -29.63
C ALA A 37 -16.81 -7.38 -30.80
N ALA A 38 -15.72 -8.03 -31.04
CA ALA A 38 -15.69 -9.20 -31.89
C ALA A 38 -16.19 -10.39 -31.08
N THR A 39 -17.32 -10.89 -31.50
CA THR A 39 -17.86 -12.16 -31.13
C THR A 39 -16.81 -13.23 -31.38
N THR A 40 -16.28 -13.79 -30.34
CA THR A 40 -15.45 -14.97 -30.47
C THR A 40 -16.30 -16.19 -30.28
N THR A 41 -16.48 -16.85 -31.35
CA THR A 41 -17.01 -18.19 -31.46
C THR A 41 -16.25 -19.13 -30.54
N ALA A 42 -17.01 -19.82 -29.73
CA ALA A 42 -16.52 -20.97 -28.98
C ALA A 42 -15.88 -21.98 -29.92
N LEU A 43 -14.65 -22.28 -29.69
CA LEU A 43 -14.06 -23.52 -30.18
C LEU A 43 -13.52 -24.28 -28.98
N GLU A 44 -14.12 -25.42 -28.79
CA GLU A 44 -13.67 -26.48 -27.93
C GLU A 44 -12.17 -26.69 -28.13
N THR A 45 -11.43 -26.62 -27.07
CA THR A 45 -10.22 -27.42 -26.97
C THR A 45 -10.09 -27.89 -25.55
N THR A 46 -10.41 -29.15 -25.44
CA THR A 46 -10.00 -30.00 -24.33
C THR A 46 -8.50 -29.97 -24.16
N ALA A 47 -8.14 -29.95 -22.93
CA ALA A 47 -6.86 -30.36 -22.40
C ALA A 47 -5.82 -29.28 -22.18
N GLU A 48 -5.29 -29.41 -20.99
CA GLU A 48 -4.09 -28.81 -20.45
C GLU A 48 -4.23 -27.45 -19.79
N VAL A 49 -5.03 -27.48 -18.76
CA VAL A 49 -5.01 -26.50 -17.68
C VAL A 49 -3.98 -26.97 -16.65
N VAL A 50 -2.72 -26.80 -16.91
CA VAL A 50 -1.68 -27.04 -15.88
C VAL A 50 -0.56 -25.97 -15.94
N THR A 51 -0.55 -25.10 -16.91
CA THR A 51 0.56 -24.14 -17.06
C THR A 51 0.24 -22.70 -16.67
N ASP A 52 -1.01 -22.33 -16.46
CA ASP A 52 -1.37 -20.91 -16.22
C ASP A 52 -1.15 -20.46 -14.77
N ALA A 53 -1.22 -21.37 -13.81
CA ALA A 53 -0.98 -21.01 -12.41
C ALA A 53 0.50 -20.77 -12.10
N ALA A 54 1.41 -21.32 -12.88
CA ALA A 54 2.84 -21.14 -12.68
C ALA A 54 3.37 -19.83 -13.25
N GLU A 55 2.80 -19.33 -14.34
CA GLU A 55 3.21 -18.04 -14.94
C GLU A 55 2.74 -16.83 -14.12
N THR A 56 1.55 -16.91 -13.51
CA THR A 56 1.04 -15.83 -12.66
C THR A 56 1.87 -15.70 -11.37
N THR A 57 2.31 -16.81 -10.82
CA THR A 57 3.17 -16.84 -9.63
C THR A 57 4.58 -16.33 -9.94
N ALA A 58 5.12 -16.62 -11.11
CA ALA A 58 6.44 -16.15 -11.54
C ALA A 58 6.47 -14.65 -11.81
N ALA A 59 5.38 -14.03 -12.28
CA ALA A 59 5.28 -12.59 -12.48
C ALA A 59 5.20 -11.81 -11.16
N GLU A 60 4.57 -12.35 -10.14
CA GLU A 60 4.54 -11.77 -8.78
C GLU A 60 5.89 -11.92 -8.08
N GLU A 61 6.59 -13.03 -8.24
CA GLU A 61 7.94 -13.22 -7.73
C GLU A 61 8.96 -12.32 -8.42
N SER A 62 8.79 -12.02 -9.69
CA SER A 62 9.66 -11.12 -10.45
C SER A 62 9.57 -9.67 -9.96
N SER A 63 8.40 -9.16 -9.60
CA SER A 63 8.26 -7.81 -9.04
C SER A 63 8.77 -7.70 -7.61
N ALA A 64 8.71 -8.78 -6.82
CA ALA A 64 9.28 -8.86 -5.48
C ALA A 64 10.80 -9.05 -5.49
N ALA A 65 11.35 -9.70 -6.53
CA ALA A 65 12.79 -9.93 -6.70
C ALA A 65 13.58 -8.65 -7.02
N ASP A 66 12.94 -7.63 -7.59
CA ASP A 66 13.56 -6.33 -7.89
C ASP A 66 13.54 -5.37 -6.68
N ALA A 67 12.87 -5.72 -5.58
CA ALA A 67 12.85 -4.92 -4.36
C ALA A 67 14.11 -5.15 -3.53
N GLN A 68 14.74 -4.05 -3.11
CA GLN A 68 15.88 -4.09 -2.19
C GLN A 68 15.37 -4.11 -0.74
N ARG A 69 15.95 -4.97 0.07
CA ARG A 69 15.65 -5.06 1.50
C ARG A 69 16.78 -4.48 2.33
N PHE A 70 16.41 -3.70 3.34
CA PHE A 70 17.32 -3.12 4.31
C PHE A 70 16.90 -3.53 5.73
N ASP A 71 17.88 -3.84 6.57
CA ASP A 71 17.64 -4.21 7.98
C ASP A 71 17.64 -2.99 8.91
N ASN A 72 18.15 -1.84 8.45
CA ASN A 72 18.21 -0.61 9.22
C ASN A 72 17.97 0.62 8.34
N TYR A 73 17.54 1.69 9.00
CA TYR A 73 17.22 2.93 8.33
C TYR A 73 18.44 3.64 7.70
N ALA A 74 19.60 3.55 8.34
CA ALA A 74 20.80 4.25 7.86
C ALA A 74 21.25 3.75 6.48
N ASP A 75 21.24 2.43 6.28
CA ASP A 75 21.58 1.82 4.99
C ASP A 75 20.54 2.15 3.91
N PHE A 76 19.27 2.15 4.30
CA PHE A 76 18.19 2.56 3.40
C PHE A 76 18.33 4.03 3.00
N ALA A 77 18.54 4.93 3.95
CA ALA A 77 18.70 6.36 3.69
C ALA A 77 19.91 6.65 2.78
N ALA A 78 21.02 5.92 2.97
CA ALA A 78 22.18 6.02 2.10
C ALA A 78 21.89 5.58 0.67
N ALA A 79 21.18 4.47 0.49
CA ALA A 79 20.75 3.99 -0.82
C ALA A 79 19.80 4.98 -1.50
N MET A 80 18.86 5.56 -0.77
CA MET A 80 17.94 6.57 -1.29
C MET A 80 18.67 7.86 -1.69
N ALA A 81 19.65 8.30 -0.91
CA ALA A 81 20.47 9.47 -1.26
C ALA A 81 21.26 9.27 -2.56
N GLU A 82 21.65 8.04 -2.86
CA GLU A 82 22.32 7.68 -4.09
C GLU A 82 21.36 7.53 -5.29
N GLN A 83 20.23 6.84 -5.08
CA GLN A 83 19.31 6.48 -6.16
C GLN A 83 18.28 7.57 -6.45
N HIS A 84 17.85 8.30 -5.42
CA HIS A 84 16.80 9.32 -5.47
C HIS A 84 17.19 10.58 -4.68
N PRO A 85 18.27 11.26 -5.06
CA PRO A 85 18.79 12.42 -4.30
C PRO A 85 17.82 13.61 -4.27
N GLU A 86 16.86 13.65 -5.19
CA GLU A 86 15.84 14.70 -5.28
C GLU A 86 14.67 14.54 -4.30
N LEU A 87 14.52 13.34 -3.73
CA LEU A 87 13.38 13.04 -2.85
C LEU A 87 13.66 13.44 -1.39
N THR A 88 12.64 14.01 -0.76
CA THR A 88 12.57 14.15 0.68
C THR A 88 11.90 12.91 1.26
N LEU A 89 12.65 12.12 2.04
CA LEU A 89 12.11 10.91 2.62
C LEU A 89 11.16 11.20 3.76
N TYR A 90 10.03 10.50 3.78
CA TYR A 90 9.28 10.35 4.99
C TYR A 90 10.11 9.57 6.02
N THR A 91 10.31 10.15 7.18
CA THR A 91 11.06 9.55 8.28
C THR A 91 10.17 9.56 9.52
N PRO A 92 9.92 8.39 10.13
CA PRO A 92 9.21 8.36 11.40
C PRO A 92 9.92 9.22 12.45
N PRO A 93 9.17 9.92 13.31
CA PRO A 93 9.77 10.71 14.40
C PRO A 93 10.71 9.89 15.28
N GLU A 94 11.67 10.54 15.89
CA GLU A 94 12.61 9.88 16.81
C GLU A 94 11.88 9.14 17.95
N SER A 95 10.80 9.72 18.46
CA SER A 95 9.95 9.09 19.49
C SER A 95 9.37 7.74 19.05
N VAL A 96 9.01 7.63 17.77
CA VAL A 96 8.56 6.37 17.17
C VAL A 96 9.71 5.39 17.07
N GLN A 97 10.86 5.83 16.57
CA GLN A 97 12.04 4.96 16.42
C GLN A 97 12.58 4.43 17.75
N GLN A 98 12.29 5.10 18.86
CA GLN A 98 12.64 4.63 20.21
C GLN A 98 11.67 3.59 20.76
N GLN A 99 10.40 3.60 20.33
CA GLN A 99 9.34 2.73 20.83
C GLN A 99 9.01 1.56 19.87
N TRP A 100 9.33 1.72 18.60
CA TRP A 100 9.06 0.75 17.56
C TRP A 100 10.38 0.25 16.96
N GLU A 101 10.52 -1.06 16.90
CA GLU A 101 11.69 -1.72 16.32
C GLU A 101 11.54 -1.85 14.80
N TRP A 102 12.58 -1.48 14.07
CA TRP A 102 12.65 -1.75 12.63
C TRP A 102 12.69 -3.27 12.36
N LYS A 103 11.75 -3.76 11.57
CA LYS A 103 11.73 -5.16 11.14
C LYS A 103 12.21 -5.33 9.73
N SER A 104 11.75 -4.50 8.83
CA SER A 104 12.24 -4.47 7.46
C SER A 104 11.95 -3.13 6.80
N ILE A 105 12.78 -2.81 5.83
CA ILE A 105 12.56 -1.69 4.91
C ILE A 105 12.74 -2.25 3.51
N MET A 106 11.72 -2.06 2.66
CA MET A 106 11.73 -2.52 1.28
C MET A 106 11.73 -1.32 0.35
N LEU A 107 12.64 -1.29 -0.60
CA LEU A 107 12.72 -0.28 -1.65
C LEU A 107 12.40 -0.91 -2.99
N GLY A 108 11.29 -0.50 -3.59
CA GLY A 108 10.90 -0.83 -4.94
C GLY A 108 11.28 0.27 -5.94
N GLN A 109 10.81 0.15 -7.18
CA GLN A 109 11.07 1.14 -8.22
C GLN A 109 10.30 2.45 -7.99
N THR A 110 9.10 2.36 -7.45
CA THR A 110 8.16 3.49 -7.32
C THR A 110 7.66 3.74 -5.91
N SER A 111 8.03 2.87 -4.98
CA SER A 111 7.58 2.93 -3.59
C SER A 111 8.61 2.35 -2.64
N TYR A 112 8.52 2.75 -1.38
CA TYR A 112 9.23 2.11 -0.29
C TYR A 112 8.28 1.81 0.87
N GLN A 113 8.64 0.81 1.67
CA GLN A 113 7.79 0.31 2.73
C GLN A 113 8.58 0.10 4.00
N TYR A 114 8.01 0.57 5.11
CA TYR A 114 8.51 0.35 6.46
C TYR A 114 7.65 -0.66 7.20
N GLU A 115 8.28 -1.64 7.81
CA GLU A 115 7.65 -2.52 8.78
C GLU A 115 8.31 -2.30 10.15
N MET A 116 7.51 -1.92 11.13
CA MET A 116 7.97 -1.66 12.49
C MET A 116 7.11 -2.43 13.49
N TYR A 117 7.73 -2.90 14.56
CA TYR A 117 7.08 -3.68 15.60
C TYR A 117 7.24 -3.05 16.99
N SER A 118 6.17 -3.06 17.77
CA SER A 118 6.18 -2.69 19.17
C SER A 118 5.88 -3.89 20.04
N ALA A 119 6.86 -4.34 20.83
CA ALA A 119 6.67 -5.43 21.78
C ALA A 119 5.72 -5.04 22.91
N GLU A 120 5.74 -3.78 23.33
CA GLU A 120 4.84 -3.27 24.37
C GLU A 120 3.37 -3.32 23.92
N ARG A 121 3.10 -2.93 22.68
CA ARG A 121 1.74 -2.93 22.10
C ARG A 121 1.37 -4.26 21.47
N GLN A 122 2.33 -5.16 21.27
CA GLN A 122 2.17 -6.40 20.52
C GLN A 122 1.52 -6.13 19.14
N ALA A 123 2.09 -5.18 18.43
CA ALA A 123 1.54 -4.69 17.18
C ALA A 123 2.62 -4.42 16.14
N THR A 124 2.25 -4.59 14.89
CA THR A 124 3.05 -4.28 13.71
C THR A 124 2.42 -3.12 12.94
N VAL A 125 3.23 -2.14 12.60
CA VAL A 125 2.85 -1.06 11.68
C VAL A 125 3.56 -1.26 10.36
N ASN A 126 2.81 -1.15 9.28
CA ASN A 126 3.33 -1.10 7.93
C ASN A 126 2.98 0.26 7.32
N VAL A 127 3.98 0.94 6.79
CA VAL A 127 3.81 2.20 6.09
C VAL A 127 4.37 2.04 4.68
N LEU A 128 3.52 2.19 3.69
CA LEU A 128 3.89 2.19 2.27
C LEU A 128 3.87 3.63 1.77
N ILE A 129 4.96 4.07 1.18
CA ILE A 129 5.10 5.40 0.59
C ILE A 129 5.25 5.28 -0.92
N ASP A 130 4.40 5.99 -1.65
CA ASP A 130 4.49 6.12 -3.09
C ASP A 130 5.36 7.33 -3.45
N MET A 131 6.48 7.09 -4.13
CA MET A 131 7.42 8.14 -4.53
C MET A 131 6.91 8.99 -5.70
N GLN A 132 5.83 8.54 -6.35
CA GLN A 132 5.21 9.24 -7.48
C GLN A 132 3.73 9.51 -7.14
N PRO A 133 3.44 10.54 -6.33
CA PRO A 133 2.11 10.77 -5.81
C PRO A 133 1.09 11.05 -6.92
N SER A 134 -0.06 10.39 -6.84
CA SER A 134 -1.20 10.58 -7.75
C SER A 134 -2.24 11.56 -7.20
N PHE A 135 -2.21 11.81 -5.90
CA PHE A 135 -3.20 12.62 -5.20
C PHE A 135 -2.54 13.78 -4.49
N THR A 136 -3.22 14.92 -4.48
CA THR A 136 -2.79 16.15 -3.80
C THR A 136 -3.56 16.43 -2.51
N ASP A 137 -4.73 15.81 -2.35
CA ASP A 137 -5.52 15.88 -1.12
C ASP A 137 -6.30 14.58 -0.88
N ALA A 138 -6.75 14.41 0.36
CA ALA A 138 -7.43 13.20 0.78
C ALA A 138 -8.86 13.08 0.23
N GLN A 139 -9.49 14.18 -0.18
CA GLN A 139 -10.80 14.12 -0.81
C GLN A 139 -10.74 13.43 -2.18
N GLU A 140 -9.69 13.71 -2.95
CA GLU A 140 -9.46 13.00 -4.23
C GLU A 140 -9.31 11.49 -4.01
N ILE A 141 -8.62 11.10 -2.93
CA ILE A 141 -8.47 9.69 -2.56
C ILE A 141 -9.82 9.06 -2.24
N VAL A 142 -10.63 9.72 -1.39
CA VAL A 142 -11.96 9.25 -1.02
C VAL A 142 -12.86 9.09 -2.23
N ASP A 143 -12.87 10.08 -3.12
CA ASP A 143 -13.69 10.07 -4.34
C ASP A 143 -13.28 8.92 -5.26
N THR A 144 -11.99 8.70 -5.42
CA THR A 144 -11.46 7.59 -6.23
C THR A 144 -11.80 6.24 -5.64
N LEU A 145 -11.56 6.02 -4.36
CA LEU A 145 -11.88 4.78 -3.68
C LEU A 145 -13.39 4.47 -3.71
N THR A 146 -14.21 5.49 -3.49
CA THR A 146 -15.66 5.35 -3.55
C THR A 146 -16.14 4.98 -4.95
N SER A 147 -15.54 5.56 -5.99
CA SER A 147 -15.85 5.21 -7.37
C SER A 147 -15.50 3.77 -7.72
N MET A 148 -14.55 3.18 -7.01
CA MET A 148 -14.13 1.77 -7.13
C MET A 148 -14.96 0.82 -6.25
N GLY A 149 -15.93 1.33 -5.51
CA GLY A 149 -16.74 0.54 -4.59
C GLY A 149 -16.10 0.28 -3.23
N VAL A 150 -15.02 0.99 -2.90
CA VAL A 150 -14.34 0.91 -1.61
C VAL A 150 -14.94 1.92 -0.65
N THR A 151 -15.31 1.48 0.56
CA THR A 151 -15.77 2.38 1.60
C THR A 151 -14.61 3.20 2.14
N ALA A 152 -14.72 4.51 2.05
CA ALA A 152 -13.71 5.44 2.54
C ALA A 152 -14.37 6.62 3.23
N LYS A 153 -13.70 7.18 4.24
CA LYS A 153 -14.15 8.37 4.93
C LYS A 153 -12.99 9.31 5.26
N LEU A 154 -13.23 10.58 5.02
CA LEU A 154 -12.26 11.63 5.27
C LEU A 154 -12.02 11.79 6.77
N ILE A 155 -10.74 11.91 7.17
CA ILE A 155 -10.35 12.37 8.50
C ILE A 155 -10.14 13.89 8.46
N ASP A 156 -9.31 14.33 7.52
CA ASP A 156 -9.01 15.72 7.22
C ASP A 156 -8.45 15.84 5.77
N ASP A 157 -7.98 17.03 5.39
CA ASP A 157 -7.49 17.27 4.04
C ASP A 157 -6.29 16.39 3.63
N GLY A 158 -5.56 15.87 4.60
CA GLY A 158 -4.35 15.06 4.37
C GLY A 158 -4.55 13.56 4.51
N CYS A 159 -5.67 13.07 5.03
CA CYS A 159 -5.83 11.65 5.31
C CYS A 159 -7.28 11.18 5.33
N CYS A 160 -7.48 9.97 4.87
CA CYS A 160 -8.73 9.24 4.99
C CYS A 160 -8.52 7.85 5.59
N LEU A 161 -9.62 7.27 6.07
CA LEU A 161 -9.73 5.86 6.38
C LEU A 161 -10.37 5.15 5.19
N PHE A 162 -9.90 3.97 4.85
CA PHE A 162 -10.57 3.13 3.87
C PHE A 162 -10.70 1.70 4.40
N GLU A 163 -11.77 1.05 3.99
CA GLU A 163 -12.06 -0.32 4.37
C GLU A 163 -11.31 -1.29 3.46
N GLN A 164 -10.47 -2.12 4.07
CA GLN A 164 -9.79 -3.19 3.35
C GLN A 164 -10.69 -4.42 3.24
N ASP A 165 -10.73 -5.01 2.06
CA ASP A 165 -11.38 -6.31 1.79
C ASP A 165 -12.87 -6.40 2.16
N GLY A 166 -13.54 -5.29 2.46
CA GLY A 166 -14.96 -5.28 2.81
C GLY A 166 -15.31 -5.92 4.17
N ASP A 167 -14.31 -6.14 5.03
CA ASP A 167 -14.45 -6.84 6.31
C ASP A 167 -14.55 -5.92 7.53
N GLY A 168 -14.76 -4.62 7.34
CA GLY A 168 -14.76 -3.64 8.42
C GLY A 168 -13.37 -3.32 8.98
N MET A 169 -12.32 -3.78 8.32
CA MET A 169 -10.93 -3.46 8.66
C MET A 169 -10.52 -2.19 7.95
N TYR A 170 -10.14 -1.17 8.72
CA TYR A 170 -9.71 0.10 8.18
C TYR A 170 -8.19 0.23 8.11
N ALA A 171 -7.74 0.97 7.11
CA ALA A 171 -6.37 1.44 6.97
C ALA A 171 -6.35 2.94 6.71
N LEU A 172 -5.20 3.57 6.92
CA LEU A 172 -4.97 4.96 6.58
C LEU A 172 -4.50 5.09 5.14
N TYR A 173 -4.96 6.13 4.46
CA TYR A 173 -4.46 6.54 3.16
C TYR A 173 -4.42 8.06 3.09
N GLY A 174 -3.31 8.63 2.67
CA GLY A 174 -3.20 10.07 2.67
C GLY A 174 -1.95 10.61 2.01
N ILE A 175 -1.61 11.84 2.37
CA ILE A 175 -0.49 12.59 1.86
C ILE A 175 0.45 12.92 3.01
N THR A 176 1.74 12.61 2.88
CA THR A 176 2.75 12.96 3.88
C THR A 176 2.93 14.48 3.93
N GLY A 177 3.00 15.04 5.15
CA GLY A 177 2.96 16.49 5.36
C GLY A 177 4.02 17.27 4.60
N ASP A 178 5.30 16.94 4.80
CA ASP A 178 6.41 17.72 4.27
C ASP A 178 6.83 17.30 2.86
N ALA A 179 6.73 16.02 2.54
CA ALA A 179 7.17 15.46 1.26
C ALA A 179 6.09 15.48 0.17
N GLY A 180 4.81 15.56 0.56
CA GLY A 180 3.69 15.51 -0.39
C GLY A 180 3.53 14.17 -1.09
N GLU A 181 4.17 13.11 -0.59
CA GLU A 181 4.04 11.76 -1.11
C GLU A 181 2.73 11.12 -0.66
N ASN A 182 2.23 10.14 -1.39
CA ASN A 182 1.07 9.38 -0.92
C ASN A 182 1.52 8.23 -0.03
N PHE A 183 0.79 8.00 1.05
CA PHE A 183 1.06 6.91 1.97
C PHE A 183 -0.16 6.03 2.20
N ALA A 184 0.08 4.77 2.51
CA ALA A 184 -0.90 3.87 3.10
C ALA A 184 -0.29 3.26 4.36
N ALA A 185 -1.06 3.17 5.44
CA ALA A 185 -0.58 2.60 6.70
C ALA A 185 -1.60 1.67 7.32
N THR A 186 -1.10 0.57 7.88
CA THR A 186 -1.87 -0.43 8.60
C THR A 186 -1.31 -0.65 10.00
N LEU A 187 -2.19 -0.98 10.93
CA LEU A 187 -1.85 -1.39 12.29
C LEU A 187 -2.44 -2.78 12.53
N GLU A 188 -1.59 -3.75 12.79
CA GLU A 188 -1.98 -5.14 13.00
C GLU A 188 -1.51 -5.62 14.38
N TYR A 189 -2.43 -6.17 15.18
CA TYR A 189 -2.11 -6.76 16.47
C TYR A 189 -1.76 -8.23 16.34
N ASP A 190 -0.82 -8.71 17.16
CA ASP A 190 -0.36 -10.11 17.15
C ASP A 190 -1.48 -11.11 17.43
N ASP A 191 -2.49 -10.71 18.20
CA ASP A 191 -3.66 -11.53 18.53
C ASP A 191 -4.72 -11.58 17.41
N GLY A 192 -4.49 -10.87 16.31
CA GLY A 192 -5.41 -10.76 15.20
C GLY A 192 -6.58 -9.79 15.42
N THR A 193 -6.56 -9.01 16.49
CA THR A 193 -7.54 -7.95 16.73
C THR A 193 -7.38 -6.85 15.70
N THR A 194 -8.49 -6.34 15.19
CA THR A 194 -8.51 -5.24 14.22
C THR A 194 -8.32 -3.90 14.94
N ALA A 195 -7.48 -3.04 14.38
CA ALA A 195 -7.31 -1.68 14.89
C ALA A 195 -8.62 -0.87 14.74
N THR A 196 -8.95 -0.11 15.76
CA THR A 196 -10.08 0.81 15.72
C THR A 196 -9.73 2.07 14.95
N GLU A 197 -10.75 2.82 14.55
CA GLU A 197 -10.54 4.12 13.90
C GLU A 197 -9.76 5.10 14.79
N ASP A 198 -10.05 5.14 16.08
CA ASP A 198 -9.36 6.00 17.03
C ASP A 198 -7.89 5.61 17.19
N GLU A 199 -7.59 4.31 17.18
CA GLU A 199 -6.21 3.80 17.20
C GLU A 199 -5.45 4.19 15.92
N LEU A 200 -6.08 4.12 14.76
CA LEU A 200 -5.48 4.55 13.49
C LEU A 200 -5.26 6.06 13.44
N LYS A 201 -6.18 6.86 13.95
CA LYS A 201 -6.01 8.32 14.06
C LYS A 201 -4.87 8.68 15.01
N ALA A 202 -4.74 7.97 16.13
CA ALA A 202 -3.64 8.13 17.08
C ALA A 202 -2.30 7.73 16.44
N LEU A 203 -2.28 6.63 15.69
CA LEU A 203 -1.11 6.19 14.94
C LEU A 203 -0.63 7.24 13.95
N ARG A 204 -1.56 7.82 13.18
CA ARG A 204 -1.24 8.89 12.24
C ARG A 204 -0.55 10.06 12.92
N SER A 205 -1.06 10.50 14.06
CA SER A 205 -0.46 11.61 14.83
C SER A 205 0.90 11.23 15.39
N GLU A 206 1.06 10.01 15.89
CA GLU A 206 2.31 9.50 16.45
C GLU A 206 3.41 9.41 15.39
N PHE A 207 3.06 8.91 14.19
CA PHE A 207 3.99 8.70 13.08
C PHE A 207 4.18 9.95 12.20
N TRP A 208 3.42 11.02 12.41
CA TRP A 208 3.41 12.22 11.56
C TRP A 208 3.08 11.93 10.09
N LEU A 209 2.09 11.12 9.88
CA LEU A 209 1.56 10.79 8.55
C LEU A 209 0.47 11.76 8.09
#